data_2f33ea2b6c39b6491d4629af69fbbe80
#
_entry.id   2f33ea2b6c39b6491d4629af69fbbe80
#
_cell.length_a   1.000
_cell.length_b   1.000
_cell.length_c   1.000
_cell.angle_alpha   90.00
_cell.angle_beta   90.00
_cell.angle_gamma   90.00
#
_symmetry.space_group_name_H-M   'P 1'
#
loop_
_entity.id
_entity.type
_entity.pdbx_description
1 polymer ?
#
loop_
_entity_poly.entity_id
_entity_poly.type
_entity_poly.pdbx_seq_one_letter_code
_entity_poly.pdbx_strand_id
1 'polypeptide(L)'
;MSESTTVRLSSPPDVARATTYEHAARAGDFIFVAGQVARDENNQWVGLGDAGRQAAQVYRNIGRILADVGAKPTDVVKINTILVDRNDRDAVTTERLKFFGDHRPPHTGIIVYGLGSPEVKVEVEVIAYVPTKRD
;
A
#
# COMPACT_ATOMS: atom_id res chain seq x y z
N MET A 1 25.76 -16.71 8.64
CA MET A 1 25.31 -16.52 8.30
C MET A 1 24.77 -15.86 7.72
N SER A 2 24.65 -15.67 7.32
CA SER A 2 24.03 -15.16 6.87
C SER A 2 23.22 -14.84 6.45
N GLU A 3 23.05 -14.81 6.30
CA GLU A 3 22.23 -14.52 5.91
C GLU A 3 21.48 -13.95 5.67
N SER A 4 21.40 -14.07 5.76
CA SER A 4 20.65 -13.58 5.50
C SER A 4 20.05 -12.83 5.18
N THR A 5 19.99 -12.82 5.01
CA THR A 5 19.76 -12.07 4.75
C THR A 5 19.06 -11.35 4.21
N THR A 6 18.21 -11.68 4.12
CA THR A 6 18.38 -10.50 3.54
C THR A 6 17.21 -9.97 2.76
N VAL A 7 16.71 -10.60 1.69
CA VAL A 7 15.49 -10.15 1.02
C VAL A 7 14.46 -11.27 1.07
N ARG A 8 13.26 -10.95 1.55
CA ARG A 8 12.15 -11.89 1.59
C ARG A 8 10.95 -11.28 0.90
N LEU A 9 10.41 -12.02 -0.06
CA LEU A 9 9.21 -11.62 -0.78
C LEU A 9 8.03 -12.36 -0.18
N SER A 10 6.87 -11.68 -0.06
CA SER A 10 5.69 -12.30 0.51
C SER A 10 4.41 -11.61 0.07
N SER A 11 3.30 -12.32 0.23
CA SER A 11 1.96 -11.79 0.00
C SER A 11 1.02 -12.46 0.98
N PRO A 12 0.14 -11.69 1.67
CA PRO A 12 -0.82 -12.28 2.60
C PRO A 12 -1.96 -12.97 1.84
N PRO A 13 -2.61 -13.97 2.47
CA PRO A 13 -3.71 -14.67 1.81
C PRO A 13 -4.99 -13.84 1.71
N ASP A 14 -5.12 -12.76 2.47
CA ASP A 14 -6.32 -11.93 2.51
C ASP A 14 -6.23 -10.69 1.61
N VAL A 15 -5.23 -10.64 0.72
CA VAL A 15 -5.13 -9.65 -0.35
C VAL A 15 -5.11 -10.40 -1.67
N ALA A 16 -5.83 -9.92 -2.68
CA ALA A 16 -5.89 -10.58 -3.98
C ALA A 16 -4.49 -10.79 -4.53
N ARG A 17 -4.20 -12.00 -4.96
CA ARG A 17 -2.87 -12.38 -5.42
C ARG A 17 -2.52 -11.67 -6.72
N ALA A 18 -1.35 -11.07 -6.77
CA ALA A 18 -0.79 -10.58 -8.03
C ALA A 18 -0.12 -11.75 -8.74
N THR A 19 -0.26 -11.82 -10.07
CA THR A 19 0.21 -12.98 -10.83
C THR A 19 1.67 -12.88 -11.24
N THR A 20 2.24 -11.68 -11.25
CA THR A 20 3.59 -11.46 -11.77
C THR A 20 4.57 -10.90 -10.73
N TYR A 21 4.11 -10.64 -9.49
CA TYR A 21 4.97 -10.10 -8.42
C TYR A 21 4.35 -10.42 -7.07
N GLU A 22 5.16 -10.30 -6.01
CA GLU A 22 4.67 -10.38 -4.64
C GLU A 22 4.34 -8.99 -4.12
N HIS A 23 3.45 -8.90 -3.14
CA HIS A 23 2.99 -7.62 -2.61
C HIS A 23 4.02 -6.91 -1.73
N ALA A 24 4.91 -7.64 -1.10
CA ALA A 24 5.87 -7.05 -0.18
C ALA A 24 7.26 -7.64 -0.33
N ALA A 25 8.25 -6.80 -0.06
CA ALA A 25 9.63 -7.22 0.06
C ALA A 25 10.18 -6.66 1.37
N ARG A 26 10.73 -7.54 2.22
CA ARG A 26 11.54 -7.10 3.34
C ARG A 26 13.00 -7.14 2.91
N ALA A 27 13.67 -6.00 2.97
CA ALA A 27 15.09 -5.88 2.68
C ALA A 27 15.76 -5.30 3.92
N GLY A 28 16.41 -6.15 4.72
CA GLY A 28 16.92 -5.74 6.01
C GLY A 28 15.80 -5.31 6.93
N ASP A 29 15.86 -4.05 7.39
CA ASP A 29 14.85 -3.47 8.27
C ASP A 29 13.74 -2.74 7.50
N PHE A 30 13.86 -2.64 6.18
CA PHE A 30 12.85 -1.94 5.37
C PHE A 30 11.88 -2.91 4.73
N ILE A 31 10.65 -2.44 4.59
CA ILE A 31 9.58 -3.18 3.93
C ILE A 31 9.06 -2.31 2.79
N PHE A 32 9.08 -2.86 1.60
CA PHE A 32 8.57 -2.19 0.40
C PHE A 32 7.26 -2.84 0.02
N VAL A 33 6.21 -2.05 -0.08
CA VAL A 33 4.89 -2.54 -0.44
C VAL A 33 4.58 -2.09 -1.86
N ALA A 34 4.27 -3.04 -2.73
CA ALA A 34 3.89 -2.76 -4.10
C ALA A 34 2.65 -1.87 -4.15
N GLY A 35 2.53 -1.09 -5.20
CA GLY A 35 1.35 -0.25 -5.40
C GLY A 35 0.07 -1.05 -5.30
N GLN A 36 -0.84 -0.60 -4.43
CA GLN A 36 -2.12 -1.25 -4.21
C GLN A 36 -3.23 -0.51 -4.93
N VAL A 37 -4.12 -1.26 -5.54
CA VAL A 37 -5.33 -0.76 -6.17
C VAL A 37 -6.54 -1.38 -5.49
N ALA A 38 -7.74 -0.89 -5.81
CA ALA A 38 -8.95 -1.20 -5.04
C ALA A 38 -9.58 -2.54 -5.45
N ARG A 39 -8.83 -3.62 -5.31
CA ARG A 39 -9.38 -4.97 -5.42
C ARG A 39 -9.51 -5.58 -4.05
N ASP A 40 -10.62 -6.26 -3.81
CA ASP A 40 -10.81 -6.97 -2.54
C ASP A 40 -10.14 -8.36 -2.58
N GLU A 41 -10.28 -9.11 -1.51
CA GLU A 41 -9.66 -10.44 -1.37
C GLU A 41 -10.16 -11.46 -2.39
N ASN A 42 -11.32 -11.19 -3.00
CA ASN A 42 -11.89 -12.03 -4.06
C ASN A 42 -11.54 -11.49 -5.45
N ASN A 43 -10.60 -10.56 -5.52
CA ASN A 43 -10.14 -9.95 -6.76
C ASN A 43 -11.23 -9.18 -7.50
N GLN A 44 -12.18 -8.62 -6.76
CA GLN A 44 -13.27 -7.82 -7.32
C GLN A 44 -12.96 -6.33 -7.12
N TRP A 45 -13.32 -5.51 -8.11
CA TRP A 45 -13.18 -4.06 -7.96
C TRP A 45 -14.12 -3.53 -6.88
N VAL A 46 -13.61 -2.61 -6.07
CA VAL A 46 -14.38 -1.91 -5.04
C VAL A 46 -14.39 -0.43 -5.37
N GLY A 47 -15.56 0.21 -5.32
CA GLY A 47 -15.66 1.65 -5.49
C GLY A 47 -15.48 2.12 -6.92
N LEU A 48 -16.05 1.41 -7.90
CA LEU A 48 -16.03 1.86 -9.29
C LEU A 48 -16.60 3.28 -9.37
N GLY A 49 -15.82 4.20 -9.98
CA GLY A 49 -16.24 5.59 -10.12
C GLY A 49 -16.12 6.42 -8.83
N ASP A 50 -15.58 5.87 -7.75
CA ASP A 50 -15.54 6.53 -6.43
C ASP A 50 -14.15 6.38 -5.84
N ALA A 51 -13.33 7.43 -5.99
CA ALA A 51 -11.93 7.40 -5.54
C ALA A 51 -11.79 7.25 -4.03
N GLY A 52 -12.72 7.81 -3.25
CA GLY A 52 -12.70 7.67 -1.79
C GLY A 52 -12.91 6.23 -1.37
N ARG A 53 -13.90 5.55 -1.96
CA ARG A 53 -14.14 4.14 -1.68
C ARG A 53 -12.98 3.28 -2.16
N GLN A 54 -12.39 3.62 -3.30
CA GLN A 54 -11.20 2.93 -3.76
C GLN A 54 -10.05 3.09 -2.78
N ALA A 55 -9.81 4.30 -2.31
CA ALA A 55 -8.74 4.57 -1.34
C ALA A 55 -8.95 3.78 -0.04
N ALA A 56 -10.19 3.68 0.44
CA ALA A 56 -10.50 2.89 1.64
C ALA A 56 -10.07 1.43 1.46
N GLN A 57 -10.38 0.84 0.30
CA GLN A 57 -9.98 -0.54 0.01
C GLN A 57 -8.46 -0.66 -0.15
N VAL A 58 -7.83 0.31 -0.80
CA VAL A 58 -6.37 0.33 -0.97
C VAL A 58 -5.69 0.30 0.40
N TYR A 59 -6.13 1.14 1.34
CA TYR A 59 -5.53 1.17 2.68
C TYR A 59 -5.84 -0.09 3.49
N ARG A 60 -7.01 -0.71 3.27
CA ARG A 60 -7.29 -2.01 3.85
C ARG A 60 -6.26 -3.04 3.37
N ASN A 61 -5.97 -3.06 2.08
CA ASN A 61 -4.97 -3.96 1.52
C ASN A 61 -3.58 -3.68 2.11
N ILE A 62 -3.19 -2.42 2.18
CA ILE A 62 -1.89 -2.03 2.74
C ILE A 62 -1.79 -2.48 4.20
N GLY A 63 -2.85 -2.30 4.99
CA GLY A 63 -2.88 -2.73 6.38
C GLY A 63 -2.67 -4.24 6.53
N ARG A 64 -3.30 -5.02 5.66
CA ARG A 64 -3.16 -6.48 5.65
C ARG A 64 -1.75 -6.90 5.25
N ILE A 65 -1.17 -6.25 4.26
CA ILE A 65 0.20 -6.53 3.81
C ILE A 65 1.19 -6.19 4.92
N LEU A 66 1.04 -5.03 5.55
CA LEU A 66 1.90 -4.64 6.66
C LEU A 66 1.81 -5.64 7.81
N ALA A 67 0.58 -6.02 8.21
CA ALA A 67 0.38 -6.97 9.30
C ALA A 67 1.06 -8.31 9.01
N ASP A 68 1.00 -8.78 7.76
CA ASP A 68 1.60 -10.04 7.34
C ASP A 68 3.11 -10.07 7.55
N VAL A 69 3.76 -8.91 7.45
CA VAL A 69 5.22 -8.80 7.62
C VAL A 69 5.60 -8.24 8.99
N GLY A 70 4.65 -8.16 9.93
CA GLY A 70 4.93 -7.71 11.29
C GLY A 70 5.04 -6.21 11.44
N ALA A 71 4.44 -5.44 10.55
CA ALA A 71 4.48 -3.99 10.57
C ALA A 71 3.11 -3.40 10.91
N LYS A 72 3.11 -2.13 11.30
CA LYS A 72 1.92 -1.35 11.62
C LYS A 72 1.91 -0.08 10.76
N PRO A 73 0.77 0.59 10.63
CA PRO A 73 0.75 1.88 9.94
C PRO A 73 1.77 2.89 10.48
N THR A 74 2.03 2.88 11.79
CA THR A 74 3.01 3.79 12.39
C THR A 74 4.45 3.46 12.05
N ASP A 75 4.71 2.34 11.40
CA ASP A 75 6.05 1.99 10.91
C ASP A 75 6.33 2.54 9.51
N VAL A 76 5.31 3.08 8.85
CA VAL A 76 5.45 3.62 7.49
C VAL A 76 6.30 4.89 7.53
N VAL A 77 7.30 4.97 6.64
CA VAL A 77 8.23 6.10 6.56
C VAL A 77 8.13 6.83 5.22
N LYS A 78 7.35 6.33 4.27
CA LYS A 78 7.13 6.99 2.98
C LYS A 78 5.85 6.51 2.34
N ILE A 79 5.08 7.46 1.78
CA ILE A 79 3.86 7.18 1.01
C ILE A 79 3.96 7.84 -0.35
N ASN A 80 3.64 7.10 -1.40
CA ASN A 80 3.42 7.67 -2.73
C ASN A 80 1.97 7.40 -3.12
N THR A 81 1.24 8.45 -3.45
CA THR A 81 -0.15 8.37 -3.93
C THR A 81 -0.19 8.81 -5.38
N ILE A 82 -0.78 7.98 -6.23
CA ILE A 82 -0.89 8.23 -7.66
C ILE A 82 -2.37 8.30 -8.01
N LEU A 83 -2.79 9.41 -8.62
CA LEU A 83 -4.17 9.68 -9.01
C LEU A 83 -4.26 9.92 -10.51
N VAL A 84 -5.44 9.75 -11.07
CA VAL A 84 -5.70 10.09 -12.48
C VAL A 84 -6.55 11.36 -12.62
N ASP A 85 -7.04 11.91 -11.51
CA ASP A 85 -7.86 13.12 -11.50
C ASP A 85 -7.56 13.90 -10.21
N ARG A 86 -7.07 15.14 -10.36
CA ARG A 86 -6.74 15.97 -9.19
C ARG A 86 -7.96 16.28 -8.33
N ASN A 87 -9.16 16.20 -8.90
CA ASN A 87 -10.39 16.43 -8.14
C ASN A 87 -10.64 15.36 -7.08
N ASP A 88 -9.96 14.22 -7.17
CA ASP A 88 -10.09 13.11 -6.22
C ASP A 88 -9.16 13.26 -5.00
N ARG A 89 -8.29 14.29 -4.98
CA ARG A 89 -7.30 14.47 -3.91
C ARG A 89 -7.90 14.46 -2.52
N ASP A 90 -8.95 15.25 -2.32
CA ASP A 90 -9.50 15.43 -0.97
C ASP A 90 -10.12 14.13 -0.44
N ALA A 91 -10.87 13.42 -1.29
CA ALA A 91 -11.48 12.15 -0.90
C ALA A 91 -10.42 11.10 -0.54
N VAL A 92 -9.34 11.03 -1.33
CA VAL A 92 -8.25 10.09 -1.07
C VAL A 92 -7.47 10.49 0.18
N THR A 93 -7.21 11.79 0.36
CA THR A 93 -6.53 12.29 1.56
C THR A 93 -7.32 11.95 2.83
N THR A 94 -8.64 12.06 2.79
CA THR A 94 -9.48 11.70 3.93
C THR A 94 -9.24 10.26 4.36
N GLU A 95 -9.18 9.33 3.41
CA GLU A 95 -8.95 7.92 3.73
C GLU A 95 -7.52 7.67 4.22
N ARG A 96 -6.54 8.36 3.65
CA ARG A 96 -5.15 8.28 4.13
C ARG A 96 -5.05 8.70 5.59
N LEU A 97 -5.66 9.82 5.95
CA LEU A 97 -5.59 10.33 7.32
C LEU A 97 -6.31 9.40 8.30
N LYS A 98 -7.41 8.78 7.88
CA LYS A 98 -8.08 7.77 8.73
C LYS A 98 -7.16 6.59 9.02
N PHE A 99 -6.44 6.13 8.00
CA PHE A 99 -5.58 4.95 8.13
C PHE A 99 -4.40 5.22 9.07
N PHE A 100 -3.75 6.37 8.92
CA PHE A 100 -2.54 6.69 9.68
C PHE A 100 -2.79 7.35 11.04
N GLY A 101 -4.00 7.85 11.28
CA GLY A 101 -4.29 8.57 12.53
C GLY A 101 -3.41 9.80 12.66
N ASP A 102 -2.69 9.92 13.78
CA ASP A 102 -1.80 11.06 14.01
C ASP A 102 -0.43 10.92 13.36
N HIS A 103 -0.14 9.75 12.83
CA HIS A 103 1.14 9.52 12.14
C HIS A 103 1.13 10.23 10.77
N ARG A 104 2.17 10.98 10.48
CA ARG A 104 2.26 11.80 9.26
C ARG A 104 3.56 11.51 8.52
N PRO A 105 3.69 10.35 7.88
CA PRO A 105 4.92 10.05 7.13
C PRO A 105 5.07 10.96 5.92
N PRO A 106 6.29 11.15 5.44
CA PRO A 106 6.53 11.90 4.20
C PRO A 106 5.68 11.37 3.07
N HIS A 107 5.08 12.25 2.31
CA HIS A 107 4.11 11.90 1.28
C HIS A 107 4.43 12.64 -0.03
N THR A 108 4.36 11.90 -1.15
CA THR A 108 4.40 12.49 -2.49
C THR A 108 3.13 12.06 -3.22
N GLY A 109 2.42 13.03 -3.80
CA GLY A 109 1.25 12.79 -4.63
C GLY A 109 1.54 13.16 -6.06
N ILE A 110 1.10 12.33 -7.00
CA ILE A 110 1.30 12.54 -8.44
C ILE A 110 -0.02 12.35 -9.16
N ILE A 111 -0.25 13.18 -10.17
CA ILE A 111 -1.37 13.00 -11.09
C ILE A 111 -0.80 12.47 -12.40
N VAL A 112 -1.36 11.37 -12.89
CA VAL A 112 -0.89 10.73 -14.11
C VAL A 112 -2.04 10.62 -15.10
N TYR A 113 -1.72 10.34 -16.35
CA TYR A 113 -2.70 10.21 -17.42
C TYR A 113 -3.63 9.01 -17.19
N GLY A 114 -3.10 7.90 -16.72
CA GLY A 114 -3.85 6.68 -16.45
C GLY A 114 -3.00 5.69 -15.68
N LEU A 115 -3.65 4.75 -15.03
CA LEU A 115 -3.01 3.68 -14.29
C LEU A 115 -3.18 2.36 -15.06
N GLY A 116 -2.87 1.22 -14.43
CA GLY A 116 -2.79 -0.05 -15.10
C GLY A 116 -4.09 -0.55 -15.73
N SER A 117 -5.22 -0.01 -15.30
CA SER A 117 -6.54 -0.42 -15.79
C SER A 117 -7.47 0.79 -15.72
N PRO A 118 -8.48 0.89 -16.63
CA PRO A 118 -9.39 2.05 -16.64
C PRO A 118 -10.18 2.22 -15.35
N GLU A 119 -10.41 1.15 -14.59
CA GLU A 119 -11.15 1.21 -13.34
C GLU A 119 -10.36 1.90 -12.23
N VAL A 120 -9.04 1.97 -12.32
CA VAL A 120 -8.18 2.44 -11.23
C VAL A 120 -8.15 3.96 -11.20
N LYS A 121 -8.66 4.55 -10.12
CA LYS A 121 -8.60 5.99 -9.87
C LYS A 121 -7.47 6.36 -8.94
N VAL A 122 -6.98 5.42 -8.13
CA VAL A 122 -5.93 5.67 -7.14
C VAL A 122 -5.08 4.43 -6.96
N GLU A 123 -3.79 4.66 -6.81
CA GLU A 123 -2.82 3.62 -6.44
C GLU A 123 -1.90 4.20 -5.37
N VAL A 124 -1.59 3.40 -4.34
CA VAL A 124 -0.72 3.84 -3.24
C VAL A 124 0.33 2.79 -2.98
N GLU A 125 1.58 3.23 -2.84
CA GLU A 125 2.67 2.39 -2.38
C GLU A 125 3.30 3.01 -1.14
N VAL A 126 3.83 2.17 -0.26
CA VAL A 126 4.45 2.64 0.98
C VAL A 126 5.76 1.91 1.22
N ILE A 127 6.61 2.56 2.03
CA ILE A 127 7.82 1.96 2.58
C ILE A 127 7.69 2.03 4.09
N ALA A 128 7.96 0.92 4.78
CA ALA A 128 7.95 0.86 6.23
C ALA A 128 9.34 0.48 6.76
N TYR A 129 9.59 0.80 8.01
CA TYR A 129 10.84 0.50 8.69
C TYR A 129 10.51 -0.22 9.99
N VAL A 130 10.94 -1.46 10.10
CA VAL A 130 10.75 -2.29 11.30
C VAL A 130 12.06 -2.98 11.58
N PRO A 131 12.81 -2.52 12.59
CA PRO A 131 14.10 -3.16 12.89
C PRO A 131 13.92 -4.64 13.19
N THR A 132 14.77 -5.46 12.61
CA THR A 132 14.80 -6.87 12.95
C THR A 132 15.27 -7.03 14.38
N LYS A 133 14.69 -8.03 15.06
CA LYS A 133 15.06 -8.30 16.43
C LYS A 133 16.53 -8.73 16.50
N ARG A 134 17.27 -8.15 17.41
CA ARG A 134 18.67 -8.46 17.64
C ARG A 134 18.87 -8.87 19.08
N ASP A 135 19.63 -9.90 19.28
CA ASP A 135 19.96 -10.40 20.63
C ASP A 135 21.31 -9.88 21.08
#